data_14d3b35ca1373ca1fe1e9cc98597f59b
#
_entry.id   14d3b35ca1373ca1fe1e9cc98597f59b
#
_cell.length_a   1.000
_cell.length_b   1.000
_cell.length_c   1.000
_cell.angle_alpha   90.00
_cell.angle_beta   90.00
_cell.angle_gamma   90.00
#
_symmetry.space_group_name_H-M   'P 1'
#
loop_
_entity.id
_entity.type
_entity.pdbx_description
1 polymer ?
#
loop_
_entity_poly.entity_id
_entity_poly.type
_entity_poly.pdbx_seq_one_letter_code
_entity_poly.pdbx_strand_id
1 'polypeptide(L)'
;MGREGRGAEVFSCSMAWERACILATCLGTMRRQLERCIDYARTRKQFGHPIGKFQAVANRIVDMKLRYETARLMIYKVGWLMQMDKSADMDAAMTKLYVSESFVKSCLDAIQIHGGSGFMTELEFERELRDSVGSTLYSGTSEIQRNIIARGLRL
;
A
#
# COMPACT_ATOMS: atom_id res chain seq x y z
N MET A 1 28.43 -4.43 -16.71
CA MET A 1 26.98 -4.25 -16.91
C MET A 1 26.77 -2.85 -17.47
N GLY A 2 26.08 -2.71 -18.61
CA GLY A 2 25.90 -1.42 -19.30
C GLY A 2 27.17 -0.85 -19.97
N ARG A 3 27.08 0.41 -20.39
CA ARG A 3 28.19 1.17 -20.99
C ARG A 3 28.71 2.21 -19.98
N GLU A 4 30.02 2.47 -20.02
CA GLU A 4 30.66 3.52 -19.21
C GLU A 4 29.92 4.86 -19.42
N GLY A 5 29.66 5.61 -18.35
CA GLY A 5 28.92 6.88 -18.37
C GLY A 5 27.38 6.76 -18.43
N ARG A 6 26.80 5.54 -18.55
CA ARG A 6 25.32 5.34 -18.65
C ARG A 6 24.71 4.71 -17.40
N GLY A 7 25.32 4.90 -16.23
CA GLY A 7 24.79 4.37 -14.96
C GLY A 7 23.37 4.83 -14.63
N ALA A 8 22.97 6.04 -15.04
CA ALA A 8 21.61 6.55 -14.84
C ALA A 8 20.54 5.72 -15.55
N GLU A 9 20.85 5.12 -16.71
CA GLU A 9 19.90 4.25 -17.42
C GLU A 9 19.70 2.91 -16.69
N VAL A 10 20.79 2.33 -16.19
CA VAL A 10 20.73 1.10 -15.37
C VAL A 10 19.92 1.34 -14.12
N PHE A 11 20.16 2.48 -13.44
CA PHE A 11 19.40 2.90 -12.27
C PHE A 11 17.92 3.09 -12.57
N SER A 12 17.57 3.78 -13.67
CA SER A 12 16.16 4.00 -14.04
C SER A 12 15.43 2.70 -14.34
N CYS A 13 16.07 1.77 -15.04
CA CYS A 13 15.51 0.44 -15.31
C CYS A 13 15.26 -0.34 -14.01
N SER A 14 16.23 -0.35 -13.10
CA SER A 14 16.08 -0.99 -11.77
C SER A 14 14.94 -0.38 -10.97
N MET A 15 14.84 0.96 -10.97
CA MET A 15 13.81 1.67 -10.23
C MET A 15 12.38 1.42 -10.74
N ALA A 16 12.20 1.19 -12.03
CA ALA A 16 10.88 0.85 -12.57
C ALA A 16 10.37 -0.48 -12.01
N TRP A 17 11.23 -1.50 -11.97
CA TRP A 17 10.93 -2.80 -11.34
C TRP A 17 10.73 -2.68 -9.84
N GLU A 18 11.60 -1.96 -9.16
CA GLU A 18 11.56 -1.81 -7.71
C GLU A 18 10.27 -1.12 -7.26
N ARG A 19 9.89 0.00 -7.87
CA ARG A 19 8.67 0.75 -7.52
C ARG A 19 7.40 -0.09 -7.57
N ALA A 20 7.33 -1.05 -8.49
CA ALA A 20 6.15 -1.92 -8.62
C ALA A 20 6.24 -3.17 -7.75
N CYS A 21 7.35 -3.90 -7.82
CA CYS A 21 7.46 -5.23 -7.23
C CYS A 21 7.61 -5.21 -5.71
N ILE A 22 8.32 -4.23 -5.14
CA ILE A 22 8.50 -4.12 -3.69
C ILE A 22 7.16 -3.95 -2.95
N LEU A 23 6.19 -3.32 -3.61
CA LEU A 23 4.87 -3.06 -3.01
C LEU A 23 3.96 -4.30 -2.96
N ALA A 24 4.34 -5.40 -3.60
CA ALA A 24 3.59 -6.66 -3.48
C ALA A 24 3.60 -7.18 -2.02
N THR A 25 4.68 -6.91 -1.27
CA THR A 25 4.75 -7.22 0.17
C THR A 25 3.76 -6.39 0.98
N CYS A 26 3.64 -5.09 0.69
CA CYS A 26 2.65 -4.21 1.32
C CYS A 26 1.22 -4.69 1.04
N LEU A 27 0.94 -5.11 -0.19
CA LEU A 27 -0.36 -5.65 -0.58
C LEU A 27 -0.71 -6.91 0.21
N GLY A 28 0.24 -7.82 0.42
CA GLY A 28 0.07 -9.01 1.26
C GLY A 28 -0.28 -8.66 2.71
N THR A 29 0.39 -7.67 3.28
CA THR A 29 0.09 -7.18 4.64
C THR A 29 -1.28 -6.51 4.70
N MET A 30 -1.64 -5.66 3.74
CA MET A 30 -2.97 -5.02 3.67
C MET A 30 -4.10 -6.06 3.61
N ARG A 31 -3.91 -7.15 2.85
CA ARG A 31 -4.87 -8.25 2.82
C ARG A 31 -5.02 -8.91 4.18
N ARG A 32 -3.93 -9.29 4.81
CA ARG A 32 -3.92 -9.91 6.13
C ARG A 32 -4.59 -9.02 7.19
N GLN A 33 -4.29 -7.72 7.19
CA GLN A 33 -4.93 -6.75 8.08
C GLN A 33 -6.44 -6.69 7.87
N LEU A 34 -6.89 -6.60 6.62
CA LEU A 34 -8.30 -6.59 6.27
C LEU A 34 -9.03 -7.83 6.78
N GLU A 35 -8.48 -9.02 6.54
CA GLU A 35 -9.04 -10.29 7.00
C GLU A 35 -9.14 -10.32 8.53
N ARG A 36 -8.09 -9.94 9.25
CA ARG A 36 -8.09 -9.87 10.73
C ARG A 36 -9.08 -8.84 11.26
N CYS A 37 -9.22 -7.69 10.63
CA CYS A 37 -10.20 -6.66 11.01
C CYS A 37 -11.64 -7.16 10.82
N ILE A 38 -11.92 -7.88 9.73
CA ILE A 38 -13.23 -8.48 9.48
C ILE A 38 -13.59 -9.49 10.57
N ASP A 39 -12.67 -10.39 10.88
CA ASP A 39 -12.90 -11.43 11.89
C ASP A 39 -13.07 -10.83 13.29
N TYR A 40 -12.24 -9.87 13.64
CA TYR A 40 -12.40 -9.17 14.92
C TYR A 40 -13.73 -8.41 15.00
N ALA A 41 -14.13 -7.72 13.95
CA ALA A 41 -15.38 -6.98 13.93
C ALA A 41 -16.63 -7.88 14.00
N ARG A 42 -16.52 -9.13 13.56
CA ARG A 42 -17.59 -10.14 13.67
C ARG A 42 -17.68 -10.76 15.07
N THR A 43 -16.58 -10.91 15.76
CA THR A 43 -16.48 -11.63 17.02
C THR A 43 -16.53 -10.73 18.25
N ARG A 44 -15.87 -9.57 18.20
CA ARG A 44 -15.83 -8.60 19.30
C ARG A 44 -17.19 -7.95 19.49
N LYS A 45 -17.71 -8.00 20.70
CA LYS A 45 -19.01 -7.39 21.04
C LYS A 45 -18.83 -6.17 21.95
N GLN A 46 -19.61 -5.14 21.68
CA GLN A 46 -19.84 -3.98 22.54
C GLN A 46 -21.30 -3.54 22.43
N PHE A 47 -21.87 -3.02 23.51
CA PHE A 47 -23.28 -2.60 23.56
C PHE A 47 -24.26 -3.70 23.10
N GLY A 48 -23.95 -4.96 23.43
CA GLY A 48 -24.78 -6.13 23.09
C GLY A 48 -24.63 -6.67 21.66
N HIS A 49 -23.83 -6.02 20.78
CA HIS A 49 -23.72 -6.42 19.37
C HIS A 49 -22.26 -6.57 18.92
N PRO A 50 -21.97 -7.38 17.87
CA PRO A 50 -20.68 -7.36 17.19
C PRO A 50 -20.34 -5.94 16.73
N ILE A 51 -19.08 -5.52 16.90
CA ILE A 51 -18.68 -4.13 16.57
C ILE A 51 -18.82 -3.82 15.09
N GLY A 52 -18.78 -4.80 14.21
CA GLY A 52 -19.03 -4.65 12.77
C GLY A 52 -20.44 -4.18 12.41
N LYS A 53 -21.40 -4.20 13.35
CA LYS A 53 -22.74 -3.63 13.16
C LYS A 53 -22.77 -2.10 13.30
N PHE A 54 -21.73 -1.50 13.86
CA PHE A 54 -21.62 -0.04 13.95
C PHE A 54 -21.01 0.52 12.67
N GLN A 55 -21.69 1.48 12.05
CA GLN A 55 -21.26 2.09 10.77
C GLN A 55 -19.84 2.66 10.84
N ALA A 56 -19.46 3.25 11.96
CA ALA A 56 -18.12 3.79 12.16
C ALA A 56 -17.01 2.73 12.02
N VAL A 57 -17.27 1.47 12.38
CA VAL A 57 -16.35 0.34 12.21
C VAL A 57 -16.50 -0.24 10.80
N ALA A 58 -17.75 -0.48 10.35
CA ALA A 58 -18.02 -1.06 9.04
C ALA A 58 -17.41 -0.23 7.91
N ASN A 59 -17.56 1.10 7.95
CA ASN A 59 -17.03 2.01 6.93
C ASN A 59 -15.51 1.94 6.82
N ARG A 60 -14.77 1.85 7.95
CA ARG A 60 -13.32 1.65 7.92
C ARG A 60 -12.92 0.38 7.19
N ILE A 61 -13.63 -0.74 7.44
CA ILE A 61 -13.39 -2.02 6.78
C ILE A 61 -13.68 -1.92 5.28
N VAL A 62 -14.75 -1.23 4.90
CA VAL A 62 -15.08 -0.96 3.48
C VAL A 62 -13.97 -0.16 2.81
N ASP A 63 -13.47 0.89 3.45
CA ASP A 63 -12.36 1.69 2.94
C ASP A 63 -11.07 0.88 2.82
N MET A 64 -10.76 0.02 3.80
CA MET A 64 -9.62 -0.91 3.73
C MET A 64 -9.76 -1.86 2.53
N LYS A 65 -10.96 -2.41 2.30
CA LYS A 65 -11.25 -3.29 1.17
C LYS A 65 -11.04 -2.57 -0.16
N LEU A 66 -11.56 -1.36 -0.28
CA LEU A 66 -11.45 -0.56 -1.50
C LEU A 66 -9.98 -0.23 -1.81
N ARG A 67 -9.22 0.23 -0.80
CA ARG A 67 -7.77 0.49 -0.95
C ARG A 67 -7.01 -0.76 -1.39
N TYR A 68 -7.29 -1.92 -0.78
CA TYR A 68 -6.66 -3.18 -1.14
C TYR A 68 -6.94 -3.58 -2.60
N GLU A 69 -8.20 -3.55 -3.04
CA GLU A 69 -8.55 -3.94 -4.41
C GLU A 69 -7.96 -2.98 -5.45
N THR A 70 -8.02 -1.68 -5.18
CA THR A 70 -7.40 -0.68 -6.07
C THR A 70 -5.89 -0.88 -6.16
N ALA A 71 -5.21 -1.05 -5.03
CA ALA A 71 -3.78 -1.33 -4.97
C ALA A 71 -3.40 -2.59 -5.77
N ARG A 72 -4.18 -3.66 -5.61
CA ARG A 72 -3.98 -4.92 -6.32
C ARG A 72 -4.08 -4.74 -7.84
N LEU A 73 -5.11 -4.06 -8.32
CA LEU A 73 -5.30 -3.80 -9.74
C LEU A 73 -4.17 -2.93 -10.32
N MET A 74 -3.71 -1.93 -9.58
CA MET A 74 -2.60 -1.08 -10.02
C MET A 74 -1.30 -1.87 -10.16
N ILE A 75 -0.96 -2.73 -9.20
CA ILE A 75 0.23 -3.59 -9.27
C ILE A 75 0.13 -4.54 -10.46
N TYR A 76 -1.01 -5.18 -10.67
CA TYR A 76 -1.23 -6.07 -11.81
C TYR A 76 -1.13 -5.34 -13.14
N LYS A 77 -1.63 -4.11 -13.24
CA LYS A 77 -1.48 -3.28 -14.45
C LYS A 77 -0.02 -3.03 -14.79
N VAL A 78 0.81 -2.66 -13.81
CA VAL A 78 2.24 -2.45 -14.02
C VAL A 78 2.91 -3.74 -14.48
N GLY A 79 2.65 -4.87 -13.81
CA GLY A 79 3.19 -6.17 -14.21
C GLY A 79 2.81 -6.55 -15.66
N TRP A 80 1.56 -6.32 -16.04
CA TRP A 80 1.09 -6.55 -17.41
C TRP A 80 1.78 -5.64 -18.43
N LEU A 81 1.94 -4.34 -18.14
CA LEU A 81 2.65 -3.44 -19.04
C LEU A 81 4.10 -3.88 -19.27
N MET A 82 4.80 -4.26 -18.19
CA MET A 82 6.16 -4.77 -18.26
C MET A 82 6.25 -6.08 -19.08
N GLN A 83 5.30 -6.98 -18.91
CA GLN A 83 5.25 -8.23 -19.69
C GLN A 83 5.03 -7.97 -21.19
N MET A 84 4.37 -6.89 -21.54
CA MET A 84 4.11 -6.48 -22.92
C MET A 84 5.19 -5.55 -23.51
N ASP A 85 6.35 -5.42 -22.86
CA ASP A 85 7.44 -4.50 -23.23
C ASP A 85 6.99 -3.05 -23.44
N LYS A 86 5.94 -2.62 -22.68
CA LYS A 86 5.44 -1.24 -22.70
C LYS A 86 6.07 -0.43 -21.57
N SER A 87 6.27 0.89 -21.80
CA SER A 87 6.68 1.79 -20.74
C SER A 87 5.66 1.77 -19.59
N ALA A 88 6.15 1.54 -18.39
CA ALA A 88 5.35 1.49 -17.16
C ALA A 88 5.78 2.54 -16.12
N ASP A 89 6.67 3.49 -16.48
CA ASP A 89 7.27 4.42 -15.52
C ASP A 89 6.25 5.27 -14.76
N MET A 90 5.30 5.86 -15.48
CA MET A 90 4.24 6.65 -14.86
C MET A 90 3.27 5.79 -14.05
N ASP A 91 2.88 4.62 -14.57
CA ASP A 91 2.02 3.67 -13.86
C ASP A 91 2.69 3.11 -12.59
N ALA A 92 3.99 2.83 -12.65
CA ALA A 92 4.78 2.41 -11.50
C ALA A 92 4.86 3.52 -10.44
N ALA A 93 5.07 4.78 -10.84
CA ALA A 93 5.08 5.91 -9.93
C ALA A 93 3.72 6.14 -9.27
N MET A 94 2.62 6.10 -10.04
CA MET A 94 1.25 6.18 -9.50
C MET A 94 0.95 5.02 -8.55
N THR A 95 1.34 3.80 -8.91
CA THR A 95 1.17 2.62 -8.07
C THR A 95 1.92 2.76 -6.76
N LYS A 96 3.20 3.16 -6.83
CA LYS A 96 4.02 3.37 -5.62
C LYS A 96 3.38 4.41 -4.70
N LEU A 97 2.98 5.53 -5.21
CA LEU A 97 2.34 6.60 -4.44
C LEU A 97 1.05 6.11 -3.77
N TYR A 98 0.16 5.54 -4.54
CA TYR A 98 -1.14 5.10 -4.04
C TYR A 98 -1.03 3.96 -3.02
N VAL A 99 -0.25 2.92 -3.32
CA VAL A 99 -0.15 1.74 -2.45
C VAL A 99 0.51 2.08 -1.13
N SER A 100 1.62 2.83 -1.14
CA SER A 100 2.31 3.21 0.11
C SER A 100 1.44 4.08 1.02
N GLU A 101 0.77 5.10 0.50
CA GLU A 101 -0.12 5.95 1.30
C GLU A 101 -1.38 5.18 1.78
N SER A 102 -1.92 4.28 0.94
CA SER A 102 -3.03 3.41 1.31
C SER A 102 -2.67 2.38 2.38
N PHE A 103 -1.42 1.90 2.37
CA PHE A 103 -0.93 0.97 3.39
C PHE A 103 -0.87 1.64 4.77
N VAL A 104 -0.31 2.86 4.86
CA VAL A 104 -0.32 3.63 6.12
C VAL A 104 -1.74 3.83 6.64
N LYS A 105 -2.67 4.25 5.78
CA LYS A 105 -4.08 4.44 6.16
C LYS A 105 -4.73 3.15 6.65
N SER A 106 -4.43 2.02 6.00
CA SER A 106 -4.96 0.70 6.40
C SER A 106 -4.41 0.24 7.74
N CYS A 107 -3.13 0.50 8.04
CA CYS A 107 -2.54 0.21 9.35
C CYS A 107 -3.22 1.05 10.46
N LEU A 108 -3.44 2.34 10.22
CA LEU A 108 -4.16 3.20 11.17
C LEU A 108 -5.59 2.72 11.43
N ASP A 109 -6.31 2.30 10.37
CA ASP A 109 -7.66 1.75 10.52
C ASP A 109 -7.65 0.42 11.27
N ALA A 110 -6.66 -0.45 11.02
CA ALA A 110 -6.51 -1.72 11.74
C ALA A 110 -6.31 -1.50 13.24
N ILE A 111 -5.43 -0.57 13.64
CA ILE A 111 -5.23 -0.18 15.04
C ILE A 111 -6.52 0.37 15.62
N GLN A 112 -7.19 1.27 14.91
CA GLN A 112 -8.41 1.91 15.39
C GLN A 112 -9.55 0.90 15.60
N ILE A 113 -9.71 -0.08 14.70
CA ILE A 113 -10.73 -1.14 14.81
C ILE A 113 -10.48 -2.02 16.04
N HIS A 114 -9.20 -2.35 16.33
CA HIS A 114 -8.84 -3.18 17.47
C HIS A 114 -8.75 -2.39 18.79
N GLY A 115 -8.76 -1.05 18.72
CA GLY A 115 -8.66 -0.17 19.89
C GLY A 115 -7.34 -0.38 20.64
N GLY A 116 -7.39 -0.38 21.96
CA GLY A 116 -6.20 -0.56 22.81
C GLY A 116 -5.38 -1.82 22.47
N SER A 117 -6.04 -2.93 22.12
CA SER A 117 -5.35 -4.16 21.71
C SER A 117 -4.56 -3.98 20.39
N GLY A 118 -5.03 -3.11 19.49
CA GLY A 118 -4.32 -2.81 18.23
C GLY A 118 -3.07 -1.95 18.42
N PHE A 119 -3.02 -1.20 19.53
CA PHE A 119 -1.85 -0.38 19.89
C PHE A 119 -0.75 -1.21 20.56
N MET A 120 -1.12 -2.31 21.22
CA MET A 120 -0.20 -3.18 21.94
C MET A 120 0.57 -4.08 20.98
N THR A 121 1.74 -4.59 21.42
CA THR A 121 2.67 -5.38 20.60
C THR A 121 2.17 -6.76 20.22
N GLU A 122 1.24 -7.33 20.99
CA GLU A 122 0.72 -8.69 20.84
C GLU A 122 0.04 -8.95 19.49
N LEU A 123 -0.59 -7.93 18.91
CA LEU A 123 -1.26 -8.03 17.61
C LEU A 123 -0.40 -7.53 16.44
N GLU A 124 0.78 -7.00 16.69
CA GLU A 124 1.76 -6.54 15.69
C GLU A 124 1.30 -5.38 14.79
N PHE A 125 0.07 -4.86 14.92
CA PHE A 125 -0.42 -3.76 14.09
C PHE A 125 0.39 -2.48 14.27
N GLU A 126 0.93 -2.22 15.47
CA GLU A 126 1.79 -1.07 15.74
C GLU A 126 3.11 -1.17 14.96
N ARG A 127 3.69 -2.39 14.86
CA ARG A 127 4.88 -2.66 14.07
C ARG A 127 4.59 -2.46 12.58
N GLU A 128 3.47 -3.01 12.10
CA GLU A 128 3.05 -2.86 10.71
C GLU A 128 2.82 -1.38 10.34
N LEU A 129 2.31 -0.56 11.27
CA LEU A 129 2.19 0.89 11.06
C LEU A 129 3.58 1.54 10.90
N ARG A 130 4.52 1.25 11.79
CA ARG A 130 5.89 1.78 11.70
C ARG A 130 6.55 1.37 10.38
N ASP A 131 6.41 0.10 9.98
CA ASP A 131 6.97 -0.42 8.73
C ASP A 131 6.28 0.22 7.51
N SER A 132 4.97 0.50 7.59
CA SER A 132 4.23 1.13 6.51
C SER A 132 4.70 2.54 6.19
N VAL A 133 5.15 3.31 7.20
CA VAL A 133 5.74 4.65 6.99
C VAL A 133 6.98 4.55 6.11
N GLY A 134 7.84 3.53 6.31
CA GLY A 134 8.99 3.26 5.45
C GLY A 134 8.61 3.12 3.97
N SER A 135 7.43 2.55 3.68
CA SER A 135 6.96 2.38 2.30
C SER A 135 6.74 3.71 1.56
N THR A 136 6.52 4.82 2.26
CA THR A 136 6.38 6.14 1.65
C THR A 136 7.73 6.79 1.34
N LEU A 137 8.83 6.24 1.84
CA LEU A 137 10.18 6.83 1.79
C LEU A 137 11.08 6.12 0.77
N TYR A 138 11.19 4.78 0.86
CA TYR A 138 12.08 4.03 -0.01
C TYR A 138 11.62 4.03 -1.48
N SER A 139 12.53 3.71 -2.40
CA SER A 139 12.31 3.69 -3.86
C SER A 139 11.81 5.03 -4.43
N GLY A 140 12.14 6.11 -3.73
CA GLY A 140 11.70 7.48 -3.99
C GLY A 140 10.47 7.85 -3.16
N THR A 141 10.56 8.96 -2.45
CA THR A 141 9.47 9.44 -1.57
C THR A 141 8.18 9.73 -2.34
N SER A 142 7.08 9.89 -1.60
CA SER A 142 5.78 10.29 -2.18
C SER A 142 5.89 11.56 -3.05
N GLU A 143 6.75 12.52 -2.66
CA GLU A 143 6.98 13.75 -3.41
C GLU A 143 7.73 13.46 -4.72
N ILE A 144 8.73 12.57 -4.69
CA ILE A 144 9.44 12.14 -5.90
C ILE A 144 8.49 11.45 -6.87
N GLN A 145 7.58 10.60 -6.38
CA GLN A 145 6.57 9.98 -7.25
C GLN A 145 5.67 11.04 -7.90
N ARG A 146 5.21 12.05 -7.14
CA ARG A 146 4.42 13.17 -7.68
C ARG A 146 5.18 13.93 -8.75
N ASN A 147 6.47 14.18 -8.57
CA ASN A 147 7.32 14.84 -9.56
C ASN A 147 7.46 14.01 -10.86
N ILE A 148 7.58 12.68 -10.75
CA ILE A 148 7.63 11.79 -11.93
C ILE A 148 6.30 11.84 -12.68
N ILE A 149 5.19 11.78 -11.98
CA ILE A 149 3.84 11.85 -12.57
C ILE A 149 3.63 13.20 -13.25
N ALA A 150 3.93 14.32 -12.57
CA ALA A 150 3.80 15.66 -13.12
C ALA A 150 4.60 15.84 -14.42
N ARG A 151 5.86 15.36 -14.44
CA ARG A 151 6.69 15.36 -15.64
C ARG A 151 6.06 14.54 -16.78
N GLY A 152 5.48 13.38 -16.47
CA GLY A 152 4.77 12.54 -17.44
C GLY A 152 3.52 13.23 -18.02
N LEU A 153 2.89 14.10 -17.22
CA LEU A 153 1.75 14.95 -17.62
C LEU A 153 2.20 16.26 -18.31
N ARG A 154 3.50 16.52 -18.42
CA ARG A 154 4.09 17.73 -18.99
C ARG A 154 3.74 19.03 -18.24
N LEU A 155 3.61 18.91 -16.92
CA LEU A 155 3.43 20.05 -16.00
C LEU A 155 4.79 20.60 -15.53
#